data_ee06e70c5c074e348296fa02d7ce9014
#
_entry.id   ee06e70c5c074e348296fa02d7ce9014
#
_cell.length_a   1.000
_cell.length_b   1.000
_cell.length_c   1.000
_cell.angle_alpha   90.00
_cell.angle_beta   90.00
_cell.angle_gamma   90.00
#
_symmetry.space_group_name_H-M   'P 1'
#
loop_
_entity.id
_entity.type
_entity.pdbx_description
1 polymer ?
#
loop_
_entity_poly.entity_id
_entity_poly.type
_entity_poly.pdbx_seq_one_letter_code
_entity_poly.pdbx_strand_id
1 'polypeptide(L)'
;MKVKEQVMRWVFAATAAFSIAAVALICVFLFLNGLPFFTKYDLGAFLTGTTWKPANNIFGILPMIVGSLYVTGGALLFGAPVGILAGIYLARFCPVRLRKIIEPMIGLMAGVPSIVYGFFGLTTLVPLIREMFGGRGRGQCILTASLLLGIMILPTIIQLTSAAVKAVPNSYYEGSLALGATDERSVFRATVPAAKSGILASVVLAIGRAIGEAMAVKMVIGNQPRLTSDLLSGIRTLTSGIVIEMGYAEGLHREALIAAGIVLFVFILLINASFSVLKRREQQ
;
A
#
# COMPACT_ATOMS: atom_id res chain seq x y z
N MET A 1 23.98 -13.62 34.42
CA MET A 1 23.68 -12.74 33.28
C MET A 1 23.97 -13.40 31.96
N LYS A 2 25.14 -13.98 31.71
CA LYS A 2 25.55 -14.59 30.42
C LYS A 2 24.63 -15.69 29.86
N VAL A 3 24.03 -16.56 30.70
CA VAL A 3 23.15 -17.66 30.23
C VAL A 3 21.82 -17.11 29.68
N LYS A 4 21.18 -16.12 30.33
CA LYS A 4 19.96 -15.48 29.82
C LYS A 4 20.20 -14.78 28.48
N GLU A 5 21.31 -14.11 28.36
CA GLU A 5 21.72 -13.40 27.14
C GLU A 5 21.96 -14.35 25.97
N GLN A 6 22.58 -15.51 26.25
CA GLN A 6 22.82 -16.54 25.27
C GLN A 6 21.52 -17.25 24.83
N VAL A 7 20.61 -17.54 25.76
CA VAL A 7 19.28 -18.08 25.45
C VAL A 7 18.49 -17.10 24.59
N MET A 8 18.44 -15.81 24.95
CA MET A 8 17.74 -14.78 24.17
C MET A 8 18.34 -14.65 22.76
N ARG A 9 19.66 -14.71 22.61
CA ARG A 9 20.33 -14.69 21.29
C ARG A 9 19.84 -15.86 20.40
N TRP A 10 19.77 -17.06 20.95
CA TRP A 10 19.27 -18.23 20.20
C TRP A 10 17.79 -18.13 19.87
N VAL A 11 16.96 -17.62 20.78
CA VAL A 11 15.54 -17.37 20.54
C VAL A 11 15.37 -16.36 19.38
N PHE A 12 16.08 -15.23 19.40
CA PHE A 12 16.01 -14.26 18.32
C PHE A 12 16.56 -14.81 16.99
N ALA A 13 17.64 -15.58 17.03
CA ALA A 13 18.17 -16.22 15.82
C ALA A 13 17.17 -17.25 15.24
N ALA A 14 16.54 -18.07 16.08
CA ALA A 14 15.53 -19.02 15.66
C ALA A 14 14.28 -18.34 15.07
N THR A 15 13.77 -17.28 15.71
CA THR A 15 12.62 -16.52 15.19
C THR A 15 12.95 -15.81 13.87
N ALA A 16 14.15 -15.25 13.73
CA ALA A 16 14.61 -14.67 12.48
C ALA A 16 14.73 -15.73 11.37
N ALA A 17 15.34 -16.88 11.66
CA ALA A 17 15.47 -17.98 10.72
C ALA A 17 14.09 -18.51 10.29
N PHE A 18 13.15 -18.67 11.23
CA PHE A 18 11.78 -19.07 10.95
C PHE A 18 11.06 -18.09 10.03
N SER A 19 11.20 -16.78 10.29
CA SER A 19 10.57 -15.73 9.44
C SER A 19 11.13 -15.78 8.01
N ILE A 20 12.45 -15.92 7.85
CA ILE A 20 13.07 -16.05 6.52
C ILE A 20 12.60 -17.32 5.82
N ALA A 21 12.58 -18.46 6.54
CA ALA A 21 12.12 -19.73 5.99
C ALA A 21 10.65 -19.68 5.55
N ALA A 22 9.78 -19.02 6.32
CA ALA A 22 8.36 -18.85 5.98
C ALA A 22 8.20 -18.05 4.68
N VAL A 23 8.90 -16.93 4.54
CA VAL A 23 8.88 -16.12 3.31
C VAL A 23 9.43 -16.91 2.12
N ALA A 24 10.56 -17.60 2.29
CA ALA A 24 11.13 -18.44 1.25
C ALA A 24 10.18 -19.54 0.80
N LEU A 25 9.48 -20.19 1.74
CA LEU A 25 8.48 -21.22 1.44
C LEU A 25 7.30 -20.66 0.64
N ILE A 26 6.80 -19.48 0.98
CA ILE A 26 5.75 -18.79 0.22
C ILE A 26 6.23 -18.49 -1.20
N CYS A 27 7.46 -17.97 -1.37
CA CYS A 27 8.03 -17.72 -2.69
C CYS A 27 8.16 -19.02 -3.49
N VAL A 28 8.72 -20.08 -2.91
CA VAL A 28 8.86 -21.39 -3.56
C VAL A 28 7.51 -21.95 -3.98
N PHE A 29 6.51 -21.91 -3.08
CA PHE A 29 5.14 -22.34 -3.39
C PHE A 29 4.55 -21.55 -4.56
N LEU A 30 4.69 -20.21 -4.56
CA LEU A 30 4.16 -19.33 -5.58
C LEU A 30 4.77 -19.65 -6.96
N PHE A 31 6.11 -19.78 -7.03
CA PHE A 31 6.79 -20.05 -8.28
C PHE A 31 6.57 -21.49 -8.77
N LEU A 32 6.61 -22.50 -7.90
CA LEU A 32 6.37 -23.90 -8.30
C LEU A 32 4.95 -24.12 -8.86
N ASN A 33 3.93 -23.42 -8.34
CA ASN A 33 2.55 -23.60 -8.76
C ASN A 33 2.12 -22.61 -9.87
N GLY A 34 2.81 -21.48 -10.02
CA GLY A 34 2.43 -20.47 -11.01
C GLY A 34 3.26 -20.52 -12.29
N LEU A 35 4.53 -20.95 -12.27
CA LEU A 35 5.34 -21.07 -13.48
C LEU A 35 4.81 -22.10 -14.50
N PRO A 36 4.26 -23.27 -14.10
CA PRO A 36 3.68 -24.21 -15.05
C PRO A 36 2.57 -23.62 -15.92
N PHE A 37 1.88 -22.58 -15.47
CA PHE A 37 0.91 -21.87 -16.28
C PHE A 37 1.53 -21.32 -17.57
N PHE A 38 2.73 -20.74 -17.51
CA PHE A 38 3.42 -20.15 -18.66
C PHE A 38 3.96 -21.16 -19.67
N THR A 39 3.97 -22.45 -19.34
CA THR A 39 4.23 -23.50 -20.34
C THR A 39 3.01 -23.85 -21.16
N LYS A 40 1.82 -23.51 -20.66
CA LYS A 40 0.51 -23.81 -21.28
C LYS A 40 -0.14 -22.58 -21.92
N TYR A 41 0.25 -21.37 -21.48
CA TYR A 41 -0.35 -20.10 -21.89
C TYR A 41 0.73 -19.06 -22.18
N ASP A 42 0.58 -18.31 -23.26
CA ASP A 42 1.56 -17.31 -23.67
C ASP A 42 1.66 -16.15 -22.66
N LEU A 43 2.88 -15.84 -22.23
CA LEU A 43 3.17 -14.76 -21.28
C LEU A 43 2.76 -13.39 -21.82
N GLY A 44 2.98 -13.16 -23.15
CA GLY A 44 2.60 -11.90 -23.79
C GLY A 44 1.08 -11.70 -23.76
N ALA A 45 0.32 -12.72 -24.18
CA ALA A 45 -1.13 -12.71 -24.16
C ALA A 45 -1.68 -12.57 -22.72
N PHE A 46 -1.01 -13.15 -21.72
CA PHE A 46 -1.39 -13.01 -20.31
C PHE A 46 -1.22 -11.58 -19.81
N LEU A 47 -0.06 -10.97 -20.03
CA LEU A 47 0.26 -9.63 -19.51
C LEU A 47 -0.47 -8.51 -20.25
N THR A 48 -0.63 -8.62 -21.58
CA THR A 48 -1.20 -7.57 -22.44
C THR A 48 -2.65 -7.80 -22.83
N GLY A 49 -3.17 -8.99 -22.55
CA GLY A 49 -4.57 -9.33 -22.85
C GLY A 49 -5.54 -8.47 -22.04
N THR A 50 -6.58 -7.99 -22.71
CA THR A 50 -7.61 -7.11 -22.12
C THR A 50 -8.85 -7.84 -21.65
N THR A 51 -8.94 -9.13 -21.92
CA THR A 51 -10.12 -9.96 -21.63
C THR A 51 -9.79 -11.04 -20.62
N TRP A 52 -10.60 -11.11 -19.56
CA TRP A 52 -10.54 -12.17 -18.56
C TRP A 52 -11.83 -12.99 -18.61
N LYS A 53 -11.77 -14.18 -19.19
CA LYS A 53 -12.90 -15.14 -19.32
C LYS A 53 -12.40 -16.57 -19.06
N PRO A 54 -12.32 -17.00 -17.80
CA PRO A 54 -11.80 -18.33 -17.44
C PRO A 54 -12.56 -19.49 -18.08
N ALA A 55 -13.89 -19.34 -18.25
CA ALA A 55 -14.72 -20.37 -18.93
C ALA A 55 -14.28 -20.68 -20.37
N ASN A 56 -13.62 -19.73 -21.02
CA ASN A 56 -13.11 -19.87 -22.40
C ASN A 56 -11.58 -20.03 -22.43
N ASN A 57 -10.93 -20.24 -21.29
CA ASN A 57 -9.47 -20.27 -21.14
C ASN A 57 -8.76 -19.00 -21.64
N ILE A 58 -9.39 -17.83 -21.48
CA ILE A 58 -8.81 -16.53 -21.83
C ILE A 58 -8.43 -15.80 -20.56
N PHE A 59 -7.12 -15.52 -20.37
CA PHE A 59 -6.56 -14.99 -19.14
C PHE A 59 -5.72 -13.74 -19.40
N GLY A 60 -6.36 -12.63 -19.76
CA GLY A 60 -5.69 -11.33 -19.90
C GLY A 60 -5.77 -10.50 -18.61
N ILE A 61 -4.63 -10.14 -18.00
CA ILE A 61 -4.59 -9.42 -16.71
C ILE A 61 -4.32 -7.92 -16.84
N LEU A 62 -4.13 -7.38 -18.04
CA LEU A 62 -3.83 -5.96 -18.23
C LEU A 62 -4.85 -5.04 -17.54
N PRO A 63 -6.18 -5.27 -17.62
CA PRO A 63 -7.15 -4.43 -16.90
C PRO A 63 -6.96 -4.45 -15.38
N MET A 64 -6.52 -5.58 -14.83
CA MET A 64 -6.29 -5.73 -13.38
C MET A 64 -5.00 -5.02 -12.94
N ILE A 65 -3.94 -5.04 -13.77
CA ILE A 65 -2.71 -4.29 -13.55
C ILE A 65 -3.02 -2.79 -13.54
N VAL A 66 -3.70 -2.30 -14.57
CA VAL A 66 -4.09 -0.89 -14.69
C VAL A 66 -5.01 -0.47 -13.54
N GLY A 67 -5.95 -1.35 -13.15
CA GLY A 67 -6.83 -1.12 -12.00
C GLY A 67 -6.07 -0.97 -10.68
N SER A 68 -5.07 -1.82 -10.45
CA SER A 68 -4.20 -1.72 -9.28
C SER A 68 -3.42 -0.40 -9.26
N LEU A 69 -2.90 0.04 -10.42
CA LEU A 69 -2.20 1.31 -10.57
C LEU A 69 -3.10 2.52 -10.31
N TYR A 70 -4.31 2.52 -10.89
CA TYR A 70 -5.27 3.62 -10.72
C TYR A 70 -5.69 3.80 -9.27
N VAL A 71 -6.06 2.71 -8.59
CA VAL A 71 -6.50 2.77 -7.20
C VAL A 71 -5.36 3.16 -6.28
N THR A 72 -4.17 2.59 -6.47
CA THR A 72 -3.00 2.92 -5.66
C THR A 72 -2.53 4.36 -5.91
N GLY A 73 -2.46 4.78 -7.18
CA GLY A 73 -2.11 6.15 -7.54
C GLY A 73 -3.10 7.17 -6.98
N GLY A 74 -4.41 6.89 -7.09
CA GLY A 74 -5.44 7.72 -6.48
C GLY A 74 -5.35 7.77 -4.96
N ALA A 75 -5.12 6.64 -4.29
CA ALA A 75 -4.94 6.59 -2.84
C ALA A 75 -3.75 7.43 -2.37
N LEU A 76 -2.64 7.37 -3.11
CA LEU A 76 -1.45 8.17 -2.80
C LEU A 76 -1.65 9.66 -3.04
N LEU A 77 -2.36 10.02 -4.10
CA LEU A 77 -2.65 11.42 -4.44
C LEU A 77 -3.38 12.14 -3.28
N PHE A 78 -4.29 11.45 -2.61
CA PHE A 78 -5.01 11.98 -1.45
C PHE A 78 -4.29 11.69 -0.12
N GLY A 79 -3.86 10.44 0.08
CA GLY A 79 -3.34 9.97 1.37
C GLY A 79 -1.92 10.44 1.67
N ALA A 80 -1.02 10.52 0.67
CA ALA A 80 0.36 10.87 0.95
C ALA A 80 0.54 12.34 1.37
N PRO A 81 -0.01 13.35 0.68
CA PRO A 81 0.12 14.73 1.12
C PRO A 81 -0.47 14.96 2.52
N VAL A 82 -1.68 14.46 2.77
CA VAL A 82 -2.34 14.59 4.07
C VAL A 82 -1.56 13.89 5.16
N GLY A 83 -1.10 12.65 4.90
CA GLY A 83 -0.34 11.87 5.86
C GLY A 83 1.01 12.49 6.21
N ILE A 84 1.75 13.00 5.21
CA ILE A 84 3.04 13.67 5.43
C ILE A 84 2.84 14.95 6.25
N LEU A 85 1.90 15.82 5.85
CA LEU A 85 1.64 17.06 6.56
C LEU A 85 1.18 16.81 8.00
N ALA A 86 0.29 15.86 8.22
CA ALA A 86 -0.15 15.46 9.56
C ALA A 86 1.00 14.88 10.39
N GLY A 87 1.89 14.08 9.79
CA GLY A 87 3.09 13.55 10.45
C GLY A 87 4.07 14.63 10.88
N ILE A 88 4.32 15.64 10.01
CA ILE A 88 5.15 16.80 10.35
C ILE A 88 4.51 17.63 11.47
N TYR A 89 3.19 17.88 11.38
CA TYR A 89 2.45 18.58 12.43
C TYR A 89 2.57 17.89 13.77
N LEU A 90 2.36 16.58 13.83
CA LEU A 90 2.50 15.81 15.09
C LEU A 90 3.92 15.80 15.65
N ALA A 91 4.93 15.86 14.78
CA ALA A 91 6.31 15.82 15.21
C ALA A 91 6.79 17.16 15.83
N ARG A 92 6.37 18.30 15.26
CA ARG A 92 6.98 19.63 15.57
C ARG A 92 5.98 20.66 16.09
N PHE A 93 4.74 20.70 15.62
CA PHE A 93 3.78 21.77 15.93
C PHE A 93 2.70 21.36 16.94
N CYS A 94 2.45 20.06 17.10
CA CYS A 94 1.35 19.58 17.93
C CYS A 94 1.67 19.75 19.43
N PRO A 95 0.80 20.44 20.20
CA PRO A 95 0.95 20.53 21.66
C PRO A 95 0.98 19.14 22.30
N VAL A 96 1.80 18.96 23.33
CA VAL A 96 2.00 17.67 24.02
C VAL A 96 0.68 17.05 24.50
N ARG A 97 -0.26 17.87 24.98
CA ARG A 97 -1.59 17.39 25.45
C ARG A 97 -2.40 16.76 24.30
N LEU A 98 -2.46 17.43 23.16
CA LEU A 98 -3.20 16.98 21.99
C LEU A 98 -2.54 15.76 21.34
N ARG A 99 -1.21 15.76 21.26
CA ARG A 99 -0.43 14.65 20.73
C ARG A 99 -0.66 13.33 21.50
N LYS A 100 -0.76 13.40 22.83
CA LYS A 100 -1.07 12.23 23.68
C LYS A 100 -2.43 11.59 23.37
N ILE A 101 -3.35 12.33 22.76
CA ILE A 101 -4.66 11.82 22.34
C ILE A 101 -4.61 11.34 20.90
N ILE A 102 -4.04 12.12 19.99
CA ILE A 102 -4.05 11.84 18.55
C ILE A 102 -3.16 10.63 18.20
N GLU A 103 -1.95 10.50 18.76
CA GLU A 103 -1.05 9.38 18.44
C GLU A 103 -1.69 8.01 18.72
N PRO A 104 -2.31 7.75 19.90
CA PRO A 104 -3.04 6.50 20.13
C PRO A 104 -4.23 6.29 19.19
N MET A 105 -4.99 7.35 18.85
CA MET A 105 -6.11 7.24 17.90
C MET A 105 -5.64 6.79 16.51
N ILE A 106 -4.53 7.35 16.01
CA ILE A 106 -3.92 6.92 14.75
C ILE A 106 -3.45 5.45 14.86
N GLY A 107 -2.89 5.07 16.02
CA GLY A 107 -2.53 3.67 16.30
C GLY A 107 -3.72 2.72 16.25
N LEU A 108 -4.85 3.11 16.82
CA LEU A 108 -6.10 2.33 16.75
C LEU A 108 -6.60 2.20 15.30
N MET A 109 -6.55 3.25 14.51
CA MET A 109 -6.91 3.18 13.08
C MET A 109 -6.05 2.17 12.32
N ALA A 110 -4.75 2.08 12.63
CA ALA A 110 -3.86 1.09 12.01
C ALA A 110 -4.23 -0.36 12.36
N GLY A 111 -4.85 -0.59 13.52
CA GLY A 111 -5.30 -1.89 14.03
C GLY A 111 -6.68 -2.34 13.53
N VAL A 112 -7.46 -1.46 12.88
CA VAL A 112 -8.78 -1.82 12.34
C VAL A 112 -8.62 -2.84 11.20
N PRO A 113 -9.33 -3.98 11.23
CA PRO A 113 -9.32 -4.96 10.14
C PRO A 113 -9.79 -4.35 8.81
N SER A 114 -9.11 -4.69 7.70
CA SER A 114 -9.41 -4.10 6.38
C SER A 114 -10.85 -4.35 5.91
N ILE A 115 -11.45 -5.47 6.32
CA ILE A 115 -12.86 -5.78 6.01
C ILE A 115 -13.82 -4.76 6.63
N VAL A 116 -13.51 -4.21 7.81
CA VAL A 116 -14.32 -3.17 8.47
C VAL A 116 -14.26 -1.87 7.68
N TYR A 117 -13.08 -1.50 7.19
CA TYR A 117 -12.94 -0.37 6.26
C TYR A 117 -13.73 -0.61 4.97
N GLY A 118 -13.67 -1.83 4.41
CA GLY A 118 -14.45 -2.19 3.23
C GLY A 118 -15.96 -2.07 3.45
N PHE A 119 -16.45 -2.52 4.61
CA PHE A 119 -17.86 -2.39 4.98
C PHE A 119 -18.26 -0.91 5.16
N PHE A 120 -17.46 -0.12 5.87
CA PHE A 120 -17.65 1.34 5.96
C PHE A 120 -17.67 1.98 4.56
N GLY A 121 -16.75 1.61 3.70
CA GLY A 121 -16.70 2.10 2.32
C GLY A 121 -17.96 1.77 1.55
N LEU A 122 -18.47 0.53 1.68
CA LEU A 122 -19.67 0.07 1.00
C LEU A 122 -20.94 0.77 1.50
N THR A 123 -21.07 0.96 2.81
CA THR A 123 -22.29 1.51 3.43
C THR A 123 -22.31 3.04 3.47
N THR A 124 -21.15 3.70 3.46
CA THR A 124 -21.05 5.15 3.61
C THR A 124 -20.46 5.83 2.38
N LEU A 125 -19.25 5.42 1.93
CA LEU A 125 -18.59 6.12 0.81
C LEU A 125 -19.26 5.84 -0.53
N VAL A 126 -19.72 4.61 -0.78
CA VAL A 126 -20.37 4.23 -2.05
C VAL A 126 -21.66 5.04 -2.26
N PRO A 127 -22.62 5.14 -1.29
CA PRO A 127 -23.78 6.00 -1.43
C PRO A 127 -23.42 7.48 -1.58
N LEU A 128 -22.47 7.97 -0.76
CA LEU A 128 -22.04 9.37 -0.81
C LEU A 128 -21.51 9.76 -2.20
N ILE A 129 -20.60 8.95 -2.76
CA ILE A 129 -20.05 9.20 -4.10
C ILE A 129 -21.15 9.13 -5.17
N ARG A 130 -22.07 8.16 -5.06
CA ARG A 130 -23.20 8.04 -5.98
C ARG A 130 -24.07 9.30 -5.98
N GLU A 131 -24.40 9.84 -4.81
CA GLU A 131 -25.20 11.05 -4.64
C GLU A 131 -24.47 12.29 -5.14
N MET A 132 -23.20 12.47 -4.78
CA MET A 132 -22.40 13.61 -5.19
C MET A 132 -22.27 13.75 -6.73
N PHE A 133 -22.29 12.63 -7.44
CA PHE A 133 -22.23 12.64 -8.92
C PHE A 133 -23.60 12.41 -9.59
N GLY A 134 -24.71 12.78 -8.91
CA GLY A 134 -26.05 12.78 -9.48
C GLY A 134 -26.55 11.39 -9.93
N GLY A 135 -26.16 10.35 -9.22
CA GLY A 135 -26.53 8.96 -9.54
C GLY A 135 -25.74 8.35 -10.72
N ARG A 136 -24.75 9.05 -11.26
CA ARG A 136 -23.84 8.50 -12.28
C ARG A 136 -23.09 7.31 -11.69
N GLY A 137 -23.26 6.13 -12.31
CA GLY A 137 -22.63 4.90 -11.85
C GLY A 137 -23.25 4.30 -10.57
N ARG A 138 -22.68 3.19 -10.12
CA ARG A 138 -23.14 2.47 -8.92
C ARG A 138 -22.51 2.99 -7.62
N GLY A 139 -21.60 3.97 -7.68
CA GLY A 139 -20.78 4.40 -6.55
C GLY A 139 -19.64 3.45 -6.20
N GLN A 140 -19.71 2.18 -6.60
CA GLN A 140 -18.60 1.23 -6.57
C GLN A 140 -17.70 1.49 -7.77
N CYS A 141 -16.60 2.24 -7.56
CA CYS A 141 -15.77 2.77 -8.64
C CYS A 141 -14.32 3.01 -8.18
N ILE A 142 -13.48 3.39 -9.14
CA ILE A 142 -12.07 3.72 -8.89
C ILE A 142 -11.93 4.82 -7.83
N LEU A 143 -12.73 5.88 -7.92
CA LEU A 143 -12.66 7.02 -6.98
C LEU A 143 -12.96 6.58 -5.54
N THR A 144 -14.04 5.82 -5.32
CA THR A 144 -14.41 5.31 -4.00
C THR A 144 -13.32 4.42 -3.41
N ALA A 145 -12.77 3.50 -4.23
CA ALA A 145 -11.69 2.63 -3.80
C ALA A 145 -10.41 3.42 -3.48
N SER A 146 -10.08 4.43 -4.27
CA SER A 146 -8.91 5.31 -4.04
C SER A 146 -9.04 6.11 -2.74
N LEU A 147 -10.21 6.68 -2.47
CA LEU A 147 -10.46 7.43 -1.23
C LEU A 147 -10.40 6.53 0.00
N LEU A 148 -11.07 5.37 -0.06
CA LEU A 148 -11.03 4.40 1.04
C LEU A 148 -9.60 3.95 1.35
N LEU A 149 -8.87 3.58 0.32
CA LEU A 149 -7.49 3.12 0.44
C LEU A 149 -6.56 4.27 0.89
N GLY A 150 -6.82 5.49 0.44
CA GLY A 150 -6.15 6.71 0.91
C GLY A 150 -6.29 6.89 2.42
N ILE A 151 -7.49 6.71 2.97
CA ILE A 151 -7.75 6.75 4.43
C ILE A 151 -6.99 5.62 5.14
N MET A 152 -6.97 4.43 4.59
CA MET A 152 -6.32 3.25 5.19
C MET A 152 -4.80 3.37 5.28
N ILE A 153 -4.14 4.10 4.37
CA ILE A 153 -2.70 4.29 4.39
C ILE A 153 -2.25 5.48 5.28
N LEU A 154 -3.16 6.38 5.66
CA LEU A 154 -2.86 7.55 6.50
C LEU A 154 -2.10 7.19 7.78
N PRO A 155 -2.53 6.22 8.61
CA PRO A 155 -1.84 5.90 9.85
C PRO A 155 -0.37 5.54 9.64
N THR A 156 -0.08 4.76 8.60
CA THR A 156 1.29 4.34 8.26
C THR A 156 2.15 5.54 7.89
N ILE A 157 1.66 6.41 7.01
CA ILE A 157 2.41 7.60 6.56
C ILE A 157 2.62 8.57 7.73
N ILE A 158 1.58 8.84 8.52
CA ILE A 158 1.63 9.78 9.64
C ILE A 158 2.67 9.32 10.68
N GLN A 159 2.58 8.06 11.12
CA GLN A 159 3.45 7.53 12.17
C GLN A 159 4.91 7.51 11.73
N LEU A 160 5.19 7.00 10.53
CA LEU A 160 6.56 6.90 10.02
C LEU A 160 7.15 8.27 9.69
N THR A 161 6.36 9.19 9.12
CA THR A 161 6.79 10.58 8.88
C THR A 161 7.09 11.27 10.20
N SER A 162 6.21 11.17 11.20
CA SER A 162 6.43 11.74 12.52
C SER A 162 7.70 11.18 13.18
N ALA A 163 7.93 9.87 13.10
CA ALA A 163 9.14 9.24 13.61
C ALA A 163 10.40 9.73 12.88
N ALA A 164 10.35 9.84 11.54
CA ALA A 164 11.47 10.33 10.74
C ALA A 164 11.84 11.78 11.08
N VAL A 165 10.84 12.65 11.23
CA VAL A 165 11.06 14.07 11.60
C VAL A 165 11.57 14.22 13.04
N LYS A 166 11.08 13.39 13.97
CA LYS A 166 11.58 13.37 15.37
C LYS A 166 13.01 12.85 15.48
N ALA A 167 13.45 11.98 14.58
CA ALA A 167 14.80 11.42 14.57
C ALA A 167 15.88 12.41 14.11
N VAL A 168 15.49 13.54 13.48
CA VAL A 168 16.45 14.59 13.10
C VAL A 168 17.00 15.28 14.34
N PRO A 169 18.34 15.40 14.50
CA PRO A 169 18.95 16.10 15.61
C PRO A 169 18.42 17.53 15.75
N ASN A 170 18.17 17.97 16.98
CA ASN A 170 17.64 19.33 17.25
C ASN A 170 18.58 20.43 16.79
N SER A 171 19.89 20.16 16.66
CA SER A 171 20.88 21.12 16.16
C SER A 171 20.54 21.69 14.77
N TYR A 172 19.86 20.94 13.92
CA TYR A 172 19.37 21.44 12.62
C TYR A 172 18.31 22.55 12.79
N TYR A 173 17.39 22.33 13.70
CA TYR A 173 16.32 23.28 14.00
C TYR A 173 16.86 24.50 14.73
N GLU A 174 17.64 24.30 15.81
CA GLU A 174 18.23 25.37 16.64
C GLU A 174 19.22 26.21 15.85
N GLY A 175 20.05 25.59 15.00
CA GLY A 175 20.97 26.31 14.11
C GLY A 175 20.25 27.23 13.12
N SER A 176 19.10 26.78 12.57
CA SER A 176 18.27 27.61 11.71
C SER A 176 17.65 28.81 12.44
N LEU A 177 17.17 28.60 13.68
CA LEU A 177 16.66 29.68 14.53
C LEU A 177 17.76 30.70 14.87
N ALA A 178 18.98 30.24 15.17
CA ALA A 178 20.12 31.10 15.46
C ALA A 178 20.50 32.02 14.30
N LEU A 179 20.20 31.61 13.06
CA LEU A 179 20.35 32.42 11.86
C LEU A 179 19.15 33.36 11.59
N GLY A 180 18.18 33.45 12.52
CA GLY A 180 17.03 34.35 12.44
C GLY A 180 15.85 33.81 11.63
N ALA A 181 15.78 32.49 11.35
CA ALA A 181 14.61 31.91 10.71
C ALA A 181 13.44 31.77 11.69
N THR A 182 12.20 31.81 11.19
CA THR A 182 11.00 31.48 11.99
C THR A 182 10.90 29.98 12.25
N ASP A 183 10.07 29.59 13.22
CA ASP A 183 9.83 28.19 13.57
C ASP A 183 9.40 27.36 12.35
N GLU A 184 8.43 27.86 11.57
CA GLU A 184 7.93 27.17 10.40
C GLU A 184 9.04 27.02 9.34
N ARG A 185 9.79 28.10 9.09
CA ARG A 185 10.89 28.09 8.13
C ARG A 185 11.97 27.09 8.55
N SER A 186 12.30 27.02 9.83
CA SER A 186 13.29 26.08 10.40
C SER A 186 12.82 24.63 10.24
N VAL A 187 11.53 24.35 10.45
CA VAL A 187 10.96 23.01 10.21
C VAL A 187 11.00 22.67 8.73
N PHE A 188 10.43 23.48 7.84
CA PHE A 188 10.27 23.12 6.43
C PHE A 188 11.56 23.25 5.60
N ARG A 189 12.54 24.08 6.00
CA ARG A 189 13.77 24.29 5.24
C ARG A 189 15.01 23.61 5.83
N ALA A 190 14.99 23.20 7.11
CA ALA A 190 16.10 22.49 7.73
C ALA A 190 15.70 21.07 8.18
N THR A 191 14.65 20.93 9.01
CA THR A 191 14.30 19.65 9.62
C THR A 191 13.67 18.67 8.59
N VAL A 192 12.69 19.10 7.80
CA VAL A 192 11.98 18.23 6.84
C VAL A 192 12.91 17.74 5.73
N PRO A 193 13.79 18.57 5.12
CA PRO A 193 14.77 18.08 4.17
C PRO A 193 15.75 17.06 4.78
N ALA A 194 16.17 17.23 6.03
CA ALA A 194 16.99 16.25 6.73
C ALA A 194 16.27 14.92 7.02
N ALA A 195 14.93 14.95 7.18
CA ALA A 195 14.08 13.77 7.33
C ALA A 195 13.64 13.11 6.00
N LYS A 196 14.00 13.66 4.83
CA LYS A 196 13.46 13.29 3.51
C LYS A 196 13.54 11.79 3.24
N SER A 197 14.66 11.15 3.55
CA SER A 197 14.83 9.70 3.33
C SER A 197 13.84 8.85 4.13
N GLY A 198 13.53 9.26 5.37
CA GLY A 198 12.52 8.60 6.21
C GLY A 198 11.09 8.87 5.75
N ILE A 199 10.80 10.09 5.30
CA ILE A 199 9.50 10.45 4.73
C ILE A 199 9.24 9.64 3.43
N LEU A 200 10.23 9.54 2.56
CA LEU A 200 10.13 8.71 1.35
C LEU A 200 9.91 7.23 1.71
N ALA A 201 10.61 6.71 2.71
CA ALA A 201 10.40 5.34 3.18
C ALA A 201 8.96 5.11 3.68
N SER A 202 8.33 6.11 4.33
CA SER A 202 6.93 6.01 4.76
C SER A 202 5.96 5.88 3.58
N VAL A 203 6.20 6.64 2.50
CA VAL A 203 5.39 6.57 1.28
C VAL A 203 5.57 5.23 0.57
N VAL A 204 6.80 4.71 0.48
CA VAL A 204 7.09 3.40 -0.13
C VAL A 204 6.37 2.28 0.60
N LEU A 205 6.41 2.29 1.94
CA LEU A 205 5.70 1.30 2.75
C LEU A 205 4.17 1.40 2.54
N ALA A 206 3.65 2.62 2.43
CA ALA A 206 2.24 2.85 2.14
C ALA A 206 1.84 2.34 0.73
N ILE A 207 2.72 2.50 -0.29
CA ILE A 207 2.52 1.93 -1.64
C ILE A 207 2.42 0.41 -1.56
N GLY A 208 3.37 -0.24 -0.89
CA GLY A 208 3.35 -1.70 -0.73
C GLY A 208 2.06 -2.20 -0.07
N ARG A 209 1.60 -1.51 0.98
CA ARG A 209 0.33 -1.80 1.65
C ARG A 209 -0.87 -1.57 0.74
N ALA A 210 -0.89 -0.47 0.00
CA ALA A 210 -1.98 -0.11 -0.91
C ALA A 210 -2.14 -1.12 -2.05
N ILE A 211 -1.06 -1.52 -2.70
CA ILE A 211 -1.08 -2.50 -3.80
C ILE A 211 -1.53 -3.88 -3.29
N GLY A 212 -1.11 -4.25 -2.07
CA GLY A 212 -1.47 -5.52 -1.46
C GLY A 212 -2.89 -5.60 -0.91
N GLU A 213 -3.62 -4.47 -0.80
CA GLU A 213 -4.96 -4.47 -0.21
C GLU A 213 -5.97 -5.15 -1.14
N ALA A 214 -6.61 -6.17 -0.62
CA ALA A 214 -7.57 -6.97 -1.37
C ALA A 214 -9.00 -6.86 -0.82
N MET A 215 -9.15 -7.03 0.51
CA MET A 215 -10.45 -7.22 1.13
C MET A 215 -11.31 -5.95 1.14
N ALA A 216 -10.75 -4.82 1.52
CA ALA A 216 -11.47 -3.55 1.51
C ALA A 216 -11.77 -3.10 0.07
N VAL A 217 -10.78 -3.21 -0.82
CA VAL A 217 -10.91 -2.78 -2.22
C VAL A 217 -11.97 -3.57 -2.94
N LYS A 218 -12.03 -4.91 -2.80
CA LYS A 218 -13.02 -5.74 -3.50
C LYS A 218 -14.48 -5.35 -3.18
N MET A 219 -14.73 -4.77 -2.01
CA MET A 219 -16.10 -4.38 -1.60
C MET A 219 -16.58 -3.10 -2.32
N VAL A 220 -15.67 -2.21 -2.71
CA VAL A 220 -16.02 -0.84 -3.16
C VAL A 220 -15.61 -0.54 -4.60
N ILE A 221 -14.83 -1.43 -5.27
CA ILE A 221 -14.25 -1.15 -6.60
C ILE A 221 -15.16 -1.54 -7.78
N GLY A 222 -16.22 -2.34 -7.56
CA GLY A 222 -17.15 -2.79 -8.59
C GLY A 222 -16.70 -4.04 -9.36
N ASN A 223 -15.46 -4.50 -9.21
CA ASN A 223 -14.89 -5.79 -9.65
C ASN A 223 -15.10 -6.17 -11.14
N GLN A 224 -15.11 -5.21 -12.05
CA GLN A 224 -15.26 -5.42 -13.48
C GLN A 224 -13.87 -5.52 -14.15
N PRO A 225 -13.51 -6.67 -14.79
CA PRO A 225 -12.22 -6.84 -15.46
C PRO A 225 -12.23 -6.17 -16.83
N ARG A 226 -12.25 -4.83 -16.86
CA ARG A 226 -12.26 -4.03 -18.08
C ARG A 226 -11.32 -2.84 -17.96
N LEU A 227 -10.78 -2.37 -19.07
CA LEU A 227 -10.08 -1.10 -19.14
C LEU A 227 -11.09 0.05 -19.17
N THR A 228 -10.87 1.06 -18.33
CA THR A 228 -11.64 2.30 -18.32
C THR A 228 -10.76 3.45 -17.85
N SER A 229 -10.97 4.64 -18.39
CA SER A 229 -10.40 5.91 -17.92
C SER A 229 -11.37 6.70 -17.04
N ASP A 230 -12.62 6.24 -16.92
CA ASP A 230 -13.63 6.90 -16.11
C ASP A 230 -13.49 6.51 -14.64
N LEU A 231 -13.18 7.48 -13.79
CA LEU A 231 -12.99 7.31 -12.35
C LEU A 231 -14.26 6.87 -11.61
N LEU A 232 -15.44 7.10 -12.19
CA LEU A 232 -16.73 6.68 -11.63
C LEU A 232 -17.14 5.28 -12.08
N SER A 233 -16.36 4.65 -12.93
CA SER A 233 -16.56 3.28 -13.37
C SER A 233 -15.90 2.26 -12.45
N GLY A 234 -16.53 1.07 -12.35
CA GLY A 234 -15.95 -0.08 -11.66
C GLY A 234 -14.82 -0.70 -12.49
N ILE A 235 -13.76 -1.11 -11.82
CA ILE A 235 -12.62 -1.85 -12.36
C ILE A 235 -12.29 -3.02 -11.43
N ARG A 236 -11.31 -3.85 -11.78
CA ARG A 236 -10.80 -4.92 -10.93
C ARG A 236 -9.31 -4.72 -10.69
N THR A 237 -8.83 -4.91 -9.44
CA THR A 237 -7.39 -4.99 -9.14
C THR A 237 -6.89 -6.44 -9.21
N LEU A 238 -5.57 -6.64 -9.32
CA LEU A 238 -4.97 -7.98 -9.27
C LEU A 238 -5.33 -8.70 -7.98
N THR A 239 -5.19 -8.03 -6.84
CA THR A 239 -5.51 -8.60 -5.52
C THR A 239 -6.98 -8.94 -5.36
N SER A 240 -7.90 -8.05 -5.79
CA SER A 240 -9.33 -8.33 -5.72
C SER A 240 -9.73 -9.48 -6.64
N GLY A 241 -9.15 -9.57 -7.84
CA GLY A 241 -9.38 -10.68 -8.78
C GLY A 241 -9.00 -12.03 -8.19
N ILE A 242 -7.78 -12.12 -7.61
CA ILE A 242 -7.30 -13.34 -6.95
C ILE A 242 -8.24 -13.75 -5.82
N VAL A 243 -8.57 -12.82 -4.90
CA VAL A 243 -9.40 -13.13 -3.73
C VAL A 243 -10.83 -13.51 -4.09
N ILE A 244 -11.39 -12.95 -5.16
CA ILE A 244 -12.76 -13.26 -5.59
C ILE A 244 -12.83 -14.67 -6.20
N GLU A 245 -11.88 -15.05 -7.03
CA GLU A 245 -11.97 -16.24 -7.87
C GLU A 245 -11.22 -17.46 -7.30
N MET A 246 -10.24 -17.27 -6.42
CA MET A 246 -9.41 -18.37 -5.87
C MET A 246 -10.24 -19.45 -5.14
N GLY A 247 -11.37 -19.08 -4.55
CA GLY A 247 -12.20 -20.01 -3.77
C GLY A 247 -12.94 -21.08 -4.60
N TYR A 248 -13.10 -20.84 -5.92
CA TYR A 248 -13.79 -21.74 -6.84
C TYR A 248 -12.98 -22.07 -8.10
N ALA A 249 -11.79 -21.52 -8.23
CA ALA A 249 -10.93 -21.74 -9.38
C ALA A 249 -10.31 -23.16 -9.34
N GLU A 250 -10.38 -23.87 -10.46
CA GLU A 250 -9.80 -25.20 -10.65
C GLU A 250 -8.91 -25.26 -11.90
N GLY A 251 -8.01 -26.23 -11.97
CA GLY A 251 -7.17 -26.48 -13.13
C GLY A 251 -6.41 -25.25 -13.63
N LEU A 252 -6.50 -24.97 -14.93
CA LEU A 252 -5.79 -23.86 -15.57
C LEU A 252 -6.19 -22.49 -15.02
N HIS A 253 -7.46 -22.30 -14.61
CA HIS A 253 -7.93 -21.06 -13.99
C HIS A 253 -7.20 -20.79 -12.65
N ARG A 254 -7.04 -21.81 -11.81
CA ARG A 254 -6.30 -21.68 -10.55
C ARG A 254 -4.82 -21.38 -10.78
N GLU A 255 -4.19 -22.05 -11.77
CA GLU A 255 -2.82 -21.77 -12.17
C GLU A 255 -2.67 -20.31 -12.65
N ALA A 256 -3.63 -19.80 -13.44
CA ALA A 256 -3.64 -18.41 -13.90
C ALA A 256 -3.73 -17.39 -12.76
N LEU A 257 -4.53 -17.66 -11.72
CA LEU A 257 -4.61 -16.79 -10.54
C LEU A 257 -3.31 -16.81 -9.73
N ILE A 258 -2.65 -17.96 -9.60
CA ILE A 258 -1.34 -18.04 -8.95
C ILE A 258 -0.28 -17.31 -9.79
N ALA A 259 -0.34 -17.44 -11.12
CA ALA A 259 0.52 -16.68 -12.03
C ALA A 259 0.29 -15.16 -11.91
N ALA A 260 -0.97 -14.71 -11.75
CA ALA A 260 -1.25 -13.31 -11.44
C ALA A 260 -0.64 -12.87 -10.09
N GLY A 261 -0.59 -13.78 -9.11
CA GLY A 261 0.15 -13.58 -7.85
C GLY A 261 1.65 -13.40 -8.06
N ILE A 262 2.29 -14.15 -8.98
CA ILE A 262 3.71 -13.94 -9.34
C ILE A 262 3.90 -12.54 -9.94
N VAL A 263 3.02 -12.12 -10.86
CA VAL A 263 3.09 -10.78 -11.46
C VAL A 263 2.98 -9.70 -10.40
N LEU A 264 2.04 -9.83 -9.46
CA LEU A 264 1.89 -8.91 -8.34
C LEU A 264 3.15 -8.86 -7.46
N PHE A 265 3.72 -10.02 -7.13
CA PHE A 265 4.94 -10.13 -6.33
C PHE A 265 6.14 -9.43 -7.01
N VAL A 266 6.36 -9.70 -8.30
CA VAL A 266 7.41 -9.06 -9.10
C VAL A 266 7.18 -7.55 -9.19
N PHE A 267 5.94 -7.12 -9.37
CA PHE A 267 5.57 -5.71 -9.44
C PHE A 267 5.90 -4.97 -8.14
N ILE A 268 5.58 -5.56 -6.98
CA ILE A 268 5.92 -4.99 -5.67
C ILE A 268 7.45 -4.95 -5.47
N LEU A 269 8.18 -5.99 -5.89
CA LEU A 269 9.64 -6.00 -5.82
C LEU A 269 10.27 -4.89 -6.67
N LEU A 270 9.77 -4.69 -7.89
CA LEU A 270 10.26 -3.63 -8.79
C LEU A 270 10.03 -2.24 -8.21
N ILE A 271 8.86 -1.98 -7.63
CA ILE A 271 8.58 -0.72 -6.95
C ILE A 271 9.56 -0.52 -5.78
N ASN A 272 9.69 -1.50 -4.89
CA ASN A 272 10.58 -1.40 -3.74
C ASN A 272 12.05 -1.22 -4.15
N ALA A 273 12.50 -1.92 -5.19
CA ALA A 273 13.85 -1.79 -5.73
C ALA A 273 14.08 -0.39 -6.33
N SER A 274 13.12 0.14 -7.09
CA SER A 274 13.20 1.47 -7.69
C SER A 274 13.37 2.56 -6.62
N PHE A 275 12.58 2.48 -5.55
CA PHE A 275 12.70 3.41 -4.43
C PHE A 275 14.00 3.22 -3.63
N SER A 276 14.50 2.00 -3.49
CA SER A 276 15.78 1.74 -2.83
C SER A 276 16.95 2.37 -3.58
N VAL A 277 16.91 2.33 -4.92
CA VAL A 277 17.91 3.00 -5.78
C VAL A 277 17.83 4.52 -5.66
N LEU A 278 16.61 5.10 -5.66
CA LEU A 278 16.40 6.53 -5.45
C LEU A 278 16.97 7.00 -4.11
N LYS A 279 16.71 6.26 -3.04
CA LYS A 279 17.23 6.56 -1.70
C LYS A 279 18.77 6.57 -1.65
N ARG A 280 19.43 5.66 -2.35
CA ARG A 280 20.91 5.62 -2.40
C ARG A 280 21.51 6.83 -3.10
N ARG A 281 20.88 7.32 -4.16
CA ARG A 281 21.34 8.51 -4.89
C ARG A 281 21.20 9.81 -4.10
N GLU A 282 20.30 9.87 -3.14
CA GLU A 282 20.10 11.06 -2.29
C GLU A 282 21.05 11.09 -1.07
N GLN A 283 21.76 10.01 -0.79
CA GLN A 283 22.76 9.93 0.28
C GLN A 283 24.19 10.18 -0.18
N GLN A 284 24.40 10.29 -1.49
CA GLN A 284 25.65 10.74 -2.13
C GLN A 284 25.59 12.22 -2.48
#